data_0f9548e34647c07690b38ff789c40e2a
#
_entry.id   0f9548e34647c07690b38ff789c40e2a
#
_cell.length_a   1.000
_cell.length_b   1.000
_cell.length_c   1.000
_cell.angle_alpha   90.00
_cell.angle_beta   90.00
_cell.angle_gamma   90.00
#
_symmetry.space_group_name_H-M   'P 1'
#
loop_
_entity.id
_entity.type
_entity.pdbx_description
1 polymer ?
#
loop_
_entity_poly.entity_id
_entity_poly.type
_entity_poly.pdbx_seq_one_letter_code
_entity_poly.pdbx_strand_id
1 'polypeptide(L)'
;RDESVFCESYPYPLPKDVLLAADTDLHFLETTFSVVNKVSLETTILTSKAYYTETIELDATHLSDAGLALRSNGGEIKSKTREVTQCFNTIMILPELHLLALTVDLSVMPRSESERQQFLLDQFIRTTTGLTLPAPIDLFGLVQEMYEQTDGRISQMSFLTSDGNTSSLKLRPGESCLRSDSYHHGGEEASPILTKYKLGKIWDLTDSASQVFPVELILPGK
;
A
#
# COMPACT_ATOMS: atom_id res chain seq x y z
N ARG A 1 -22.37 -5.19 14.65
CA ARG A 1 -21.43 -4.09 14.97
C ARG A 1 -20.95 -4.28 16.41
N ASP A 2 -19.68 -4.11 16.61
CA ASP A 2 -19.07 -4.10 17.94
C ASP A 2 -19.45 -2.79 18.67
N GLU A 3 -19.59 -2.81 19.99
CA GLU A 3 -19.89 -1.61 20.78
C GLU A 3 -18.61 -0.81 21.06
N SER A 4 -17.87 -0.47 20.00
CA SER A 4 -16.64 0.31 20.11
C SER A 4 -16.82 1.74 19.60
N VAL A 5 -16.04 2.65 20.11
CA VAL A 5 -16.02 4.06 19.65
C VAL A 5 -15.73 4.15 18.13
N PHE A 6 -15.02 3.18 17.58
CA PHE A 6 -14.76 3.08 16.13
C PHE A 6 -16.04 2.82 15.34
N CYS A 7 -16.91 1.95 15.84
CA CYS A 7 -18.17 1.60 15.16
C CYS A 7 -19.20 2.72 15.23
N GLU A 8 -19.19 3.50 16.32
CA GLU A 8 -20.10 4.64 16.49
C GLU A 8 -19.76 5.78 15.51
N SER A 9 -18.48 6.03 15.23
CA SER A 9 -18.04 7.12 14.36
C SER A 9 -18.05 6.76 12.88
N TYR A 10 -17.99 5.47 12.52
CA TYR A 10 -17.90 5.03 11.13
C TYR A 10 -19.07 5.58 10.27
N PRO A 11 -18.82 6.12 9.06
CA PRO A 11 -17.60 5.98 8.25
C PRO A 11 -16.51 7.06 8.45
N TYR A 12 -16.65 7.90 9.44
CA TYR A 12 -15.69 8.97 9.69
C TYR A 12 -14.57 8.50 10.62
N PRO A 13 -13.32 8.92 10.38
CA PRO A 13 -12.21 8.61 11.29
C PRO A 13 -12.40 9.33 12.63
N LEU A 14 -11.93 8.70 13.69
CA LEU A 14 -11.93 9.27 15.03
C LEU A 14 -11.02 10.50 15.14
N PRO A 15 -11.38 11.52 15.92
CA PRO A 15 -10.48 12.59 16.31
C PRO A 15 -9.23 12.03 17.02
N LYS A 16 -8.10 12.72 16.89
CA LYS A 16 -6.79 12.24 17.39
C LYS A 16 -6.77 11.96 18.88
N ASP A 17 -7.39 12.81 19.68
CA ASP A 17 -7.49 12.67 21.14
C ASP A 17 -8.29 11.42 21.54
N VAL A 18 -9.40 11.16 20.88
CA VAL A 18 -10.22 9.95 21.07
C VAL A 18 -9.47 8.71 20.62
N LEU A 19 -8.80 8.78 19.47
CA LEU A 19 -8.00 7.69 18.93
C LEU A 19 -6.83 7.31 19.85
N LEU A 20 -6.20 8.29 20.49
CA LEU A 20 -5.14 8.02 21.48
C LEU A 20 -5.63 7.21 22.66
N ALA A 21 -6.86 7.48 23.14
CA ALA A 21 -7.47 6.77 24.26
C ALA A 21 -8.03 5.39 23.89
N ALA A 22 -8.37 5.16 22.61
CA ALA A 22 -8.88 3.88 22.14
C ALA A 22 -7.83 2.76 22.31
N ASP A 23 -8.28 1.50 22.35
CA ASP A 23 -7.38 0.34 22.34
C ASP A 23 -6.67 0.16 20.99
N THR A 24 -5.84 -0.87 20.88
CA THR A 24 -5.09 -1.20 19.66
C THR A 24 -5.63 -2.43 18.93
N ASP A 25 -6.76 -2.95 19.39
CA ASP A 25 -7.37 -4.14 18.84
C ASP A 25 -8.00 -3.87 17.47
N LEU A 26 -8.27 -4.93 16.75
CA LEU A 26 -8.94 -4.86 15.47
C LEU A 26 -10.45 -4.94 15.68
N HIS A 27 -11.16 -3.93 15.22
CA HIS A 27 -12.62 -3.81 15.35
C HIS A 27 -13.32 -4.05 14.03
N PHE A 28 -14.36 -4.85 14.04
CA PHE A 28 -15.23 -5.09 12.91
C PHE A 28 -16.17 -3.90 12.70
N LEU A 29 -16.21 -3.36 11.48
CA LEU A 29 -17.10 -2.25 11.11
C LEU A 29 -18.32 -2.73 10.34
N GLU A 30 -18.10 -3.34 9.19
CA GLU A 30 -19.19 -3.83 8.34
C GLU A 30 -18.71 -4.92 7.37
N THR A 31 -19.68 -5.67 6.82
CA THR A 31 -19.47 -6.52 5.66
C THR A 31 -20.39 -6.07 4.54
N THR A 32 -19.84 -5.90 3.35
CA THR A 32 -20.55 -5.53 2.13
C THR A 32 -20.45 -6.64 1.10
N PHE A 33 -21.49 -6.74 0.26
CA PHE A 33 -21.55 -7.69 -0.84
C PHE A 33 -21.70 -6.94 -2.15
N SER A 34 -20.90 -7.27 -3.13
CA SER A 34 -20.92 -6.67 -4.46
C SER A 34 -20.65 -7.73 -5.53
N VAL A 35 -20.93 -7.39 -6.77
CA VAL A 35 -20.59 -8.24 -7.93
C VAL A 35 -19.79 -7.40 -8.92
N VAL A 36 -18.57 -7.81 -9.18
CA VAL A 36 -17.67 -7.13 -10.12
C VAL A 36 -17.32 -8.12 -11.24
N ASN A 37 -17.63 -7.76 -12.48
CA ASN A 37 -17.38 -8.62 -13.65
C ASN A 37 -17.92 -10.06 -13.49
N LYS A 38 -19.11 -10.21 -12.91
CA LYS A 38 -19.77 -11.50 -12.62
C LYS A 38 -19.11 -12.33 -11.52
N VAL A 39 -18.14 -11.79 -10.81
CA VAL A 39 -17.52 -12.42 -9.64
C VAL A 39 -18.13 -11.78 -8.39
N SER A 40 -18.64 -12.60 -7.49
CA SER A 40 -19.14 -12.15 -6.19
C SER A 40 -17.96 -11.74 -5.31
N LEU A 41 -18.12 -10.63 -4.61
CA LEU A 41 -17.13 -10.09 -3.70
C LEU A 41 -17.79 -9.80 -2.36
N GLU A 42 -17.36 -10.50 -1.34
CA GLU A 42 -17.66 -10.17 0.05
C GLU A 42 -16.48 -9.41 0.62
N THR A 43 -16.72 -8.20 1.13
CA THR A 43 -15.70 -7.35 1.72
C THR A 43 -16.05 -7.05 3.16
N THR A 44 -15.23 -7.50 4.08
CA THR A 44 -15.30 -7.17 5.51
C THR A 44 -14.31 -6.05 5.80
N ILE A 45 -14.80 -4.94 6.34
CA ILE A 45 -14.01 -3.77 6.71
C ILE A 45 -13.75 -3.81 8.21
N LEU A 46 -12.49 -3.70 8.57
CA LEU A 46 -12.01 -3.66 9.96
C LEU A 46 -11.16 -2.40 10.16
N THR A 47 -11.11 -1.95 11.40
CA THR A 47 -10.33 -0.78 11.78
C THR A 47 -9.51 -1.04 13.02
N SER A 48 -8.38 -0.36 13.13
CA SER A 48 -7.59 -0.24 14.35
C SER A 48 -6.80 1.05 14.32
N LYS A 49 -6.08 1.37 15.41
CA LYS A 49 -5.11 2.45 15.37
C LYS A 49 -3.72 1.92 15.03
N ALA A 50 -3.01 2.70 14.23
CA ALA A 50 -1.62 2.47 13.85
C ALA A 50 -0.75 3.64 14.32
N TYR A 51 0.54 3.37 14.54
CA TYR A 51 1.51 4.38 14.93
C TYR A 51 2.54 4.57 13.83
N TYR A 52 2.88 5.83 13.59
CA TYR A 52 3.97 6.20 12.69
C TYR A 52 4.85 7.27 13.33
N THR A 53 6.02 7.49 12.74
CA THR A 53 6.92 8.55 13.19
C THR A 53 6.87 9.68 12.17
N GLU A 54 6.36 10.82 12.58
CA GLU A 54 6.46 12.04 11.81
C GLU A 54 7.82 12.70 12.07
N THR A 55 8.47 13.14 11.02
CA THR A 55 9.73 13.89 11.11
C THR A 55 9.50 15.27 10.53
N ILE A 56 9.59 16.29 11.38
CA ILE A 56 9.39 17.69 11.01
C ILE A 56 10.72 18.41 11.11
N GLU A 57 11.11 19.12 10.06
CA GLU A 57 12.23 20.03 10.12
C GLU A 57 11.84 21.24 10.97
N LEU A 58 12.64 21.52 12.01
CA LEU A 58 12.39 22.66 12.88
C LEU A 58 12.92 23.94 12.22
N ASP A 59 12.06 24.94 12.09
CA ASP A 59 12.47 26.27 11.65
C ASP A 59 13.25 27.03 12.74
N ALA A 60 13.85 28.17 12.35
CA ALA A 60 14.69 28.95 13.25
C ALA A 60 13.94 29.44 14.51
N THR A 61 12.63 29.63 14.45
CA THR A 61 11.82 30.17 15.54
C THR A 61 11.66 29.18 16.70
N HIS A 62 11.84 27.89 16.42
CA HIS A 62 11.72 26.80 17.39
C HIS A 62 13.07 26.32 17.94
N LEU A 63 14.18 26.96 17.54
CA LEU A 63 15.51 26.54 17.92
C LEU A 63 16.09 27.41 19.04
N SER A 64 16.83 26.79 19.96
CA SER A 64 17.72 27.50 20.88
C SER A 64 18.94 28.08 20.16
N ASP A 65 19.70 28.98 20.82
CA ASP A 65 20.94 29.52 20.26
C ASP A 65 21.92 28.44 19.82
N ALA A 66 22.04 27.36 20.58
CA ALA A 66 22.86 26.20 20.21
C ALA A 66 22.35 25.50 18.94
N GLY A 67 21.03 25.39 18.81
CA GLY A 67 20.39 24.83 17.60
C GLY A 67 20.62 25.73 16.39
N LEU A 68 20.50 27.05 16.55
CA LEU A 68 20.77 28.00 15.48
C LEU A 68 22.25 27.93 15.03
N ALA A 69 23.19 27.78 15.96
CA ALA A 69 24.61 27.60 15.64
C ALA A 69 24.88 26.30 14.86
N LEU A 70 24.21 25.19 15.22
CA LEU A 70 24.34 23.95 14.47
C LEU A 70 23.74 24.06 13.04
N ARG A 71 22.61 24.74 12.88
CA ARG A 71 21.99 24.97 11.57
C ARG A 71 22.83 25.88 10.69
N SER A 72 23.46 26.94 11.25
CA SER A 72 24.35 27.85 10.50
C SER A 72 25.60 27.16 9.96
N ASN A 73 26.01 26.05 10.57
CA ASN A 73 27.10 25.19 10.11
C ASN A 73 26.65 24.12 9.09
N GLY A 74 25.45 24.26 8.49
CA GLY A 74 24.93 23.34 7.50
C GLY A 74 24.24 22.09 8.08
N GLY A 75 23.96 22.04 9.39
CA GLY A 75 23.22 20.97 10.04
C GLY A 75 21.72 21.12 9.86
N GLU A 76 21.02 20.00 9.62
CA GLU A 76 19.55 19.91 9.69
C GLU A 76 19.13 19.53 11.11
N ILE A 77 18.14 20.22 11.65
CA ILE A 77 17.56 19.88 12.96
C ILE A 77 16.13 19.42 12.74
N LYS A 78 15.85 18.18 13.14
CA LYS A 78 14.56 17.54 12.94
C LYS A 78 14.00 17.09 14.28
N SER A 79 12.70 17.33 14.48
CA SER A 79 11.92 16.73 15.56
C SER A 79 11.29 15.42 15.05
N LYS A 80 11.29 14.40 15.88
CA LYS A 80 10.58 13.16 15.64
C LYS A 80 9.47 12.99 16.66
N THR A 81 8.24 12.93 16.19
CA THR A 81 7.07 12.75 17.04
C THR A 81 6.40 11.43 16.67
N ARG A 82 6.02 10.66 17.68
CA ARG A 82 5.19 9.47 17.45
C ARG A 82 3.74 9.92 17.30
N GLU A 83 3.19 9.69 16.15
CA GLU A 83 1.82 10.03 15.78
C GLU A 83 0.95 8.77 15.73
N VAL A 84 -0.36 8.97 15.82
CA VAL A 84 -1.37 7.91 15.72
C VAL A 84 -2.30 8.24 14.57
N THR A 85 -2.69 7.21 13.83
CA THR A 85 -3.70 7.28 12.78
C THR A 85 -4.67 6.12 12.89
N GLN A 86 -5.87 6.30 12.39
CA GLN A 86 -6.82 5.21 12.19
C GLN A 86 -6.54 4.58 10.83
N CYS A 87 -6.44 3.25 10.79
CA CYS A 87 -6.27 2.49 9.56
C CYS A 87 -7.51 1.63 9.28
N PHE A 88 -7.82 1.45 7.99
CA PHE A 88 -8.93 0.64 7.52
C PHE A 88 -8.38 -0.54 6.73
N ASN A 89 -8.49 -1.71 7.31
CA ASN A 89 -8.03 -2.95 6.69
C ASN A 89 -9.22 -3.72 6.14
N THR A 90 -9.02 -4.53 5.12
CA THR A 90 -10.12 -5.34 4.58
C THR A 90 -9.76 -6.80 4.43
N ILE A 91 -10.77 -7.64 4.59
CA ILE A 91 -10.76 -9.05 4.22
C ILE A 91 -11.73 -9.18 3.05
N MET A 92 -11.23 -9.61 1.90
CA MET A 92 -12.04 -9.82 0.70
C MET A 92 -12.10 -11.31 0.37
N ILE A 93 -13.30 -11.81 0.17
CA ILE A 93 -13.56 -13.20 -0.22
C ILE A 93 -14.17 -13.19 -1.63
N LEU A 94 -13.56 -13.93 -2.54
CA LEU A 94 -14.01 -14.14 -3.90
C LEU A 94 -14.28 -15.64 -4.08
N PRO A 95 -15.52 -16.10 -3.79
CA PRO A 95 -15.85 -17.54 -3.72
C PRO A 95 -15.62 -18.28 -5.04
N GLU A 96 -15.98 -17.67 -6.17
CA GLU A 96 -15.84 -18.29 -7.49
C GLU A 96 -14.36 -18.49 -7.90
N LEU A 97 -13.45 -17.71 -7.31
CA LEU A 97 -12.01 -17.83 -7.55
C LEU A 97 -11.29 -18.62 -6.44
N HIS A 98 -12.02 -19.06 -5.41
CA HIS A 98 -11.44 -19.66 -4.21
C HIS A 98 -10.30 -18.81 -3.61
N LEU A 99 -10.49 -17.49 -3.64
CA LEU A 99 -9.48 -16.51 -3.25
C LEU A 99 -9.93 -15.74 -2.02
N LEU A 100 -9.00 -15.57 -1.09
CA LEU A 100 -9.09 -14.65 0.04
C LEU A 100 -7.96 -13.65 -0.08
N ALA A 101 -8.29 -12.36 -0.05
CA ALA A 101 -7.31 -11.28 -0.08
C ALA A 101 -7.38 -10.46 1.21
N LEU A 102 -6.22 -10.19 1.80
CA LEU A 102 -6.07 -9.30 2.95
C LEU A 102 -5.43 -8.01 2.49
N THR A 103 -6.07 -6.88 2.77
CA THR A 103 -5.46 -5.58 2.49
C THR A 103 -5.18 -4.83 3.77
N VAL A 104 -4.03 -4.18 3.81
CA VAL A 104 -3.59 -3.33 4.91
C VAL A 104 -3.35 -1.94 4.37
N ASP A 105 -3.91 -0.94 5.05
CA ASP A 105 -3.71 0.46 4.70
C ASP A 105 -2.28 0.91 5.04
N LEU A 106 -1.48 1.15 4.01
CA LEU A 106 -0.08 1.59 4.11
C LEU A 106 0.09 3.09 3.89
N SER A 107 -0.98 3.85 3.76
CA SER A 107 -0.93 5.26 3.34
C SER A 107 -0.11 6.13 4.31
N VAL A 108 -0.09 5.77 5.59
CA VAL A 108 0.55 6.58 6.64
C VAL A 108 1.38 5.76 7.65
N MET A 109 1.49 4.44 7.49
CA MET A 109 2.18 3.60 8.45
C MET A 109 3.50 3.01 7.91
N PRO A 110 4.52 2.78 8.76
CA PRO A 110 5.74 2.10 8.36
C PRO A 110 5.49 0.60 8.13
N ARG A 111 6.39 -0.03 7.39
CA ARG A 111 6.31 -1.47 7.06
C ARG A 111 6.19 -2.36 8.30
N SER A 112 6.90 -2.06 9.37
CA SER A 112 6.81 -2.82 10.64
C SER A 112 5.41 -2.81 11.24
N GLU A 113 4.69 -1.70 11.11
CA GLU A 113 3.30 -1.59 11.56
C GLU A 113 2.36 -2.37 10.63
N SER A 114 2.63 -2.40 9.31
CA SER A 114 1.83 -3.22 8.39
C SER A 114 1.92 -4.72 8.70
N GLU A 115 3.09 -5.21 9.10
CA GLU A 115 3.27 -6.59 9.52
C GLU A 115 2.43 -6.92 10.78
N ARG A 116 2.38 -5.97 11.73
CA ARG A 116 1.48 -6.09 12.89
C ARG A 116 0.01 -6.13 12.48
N GLN A 117 -0.42 -5.27 11.55
CA GLN A 117 -1.79 -5.26 11.06
C GLN A 117 -2.16 -6.56 10.32
N GLN A 118 -1.26 -7.10 9.52
CA GLN A 118 -1.46 -8.42 8.89
C GLN A 118 -1.61 -9.53 9.94
N PHE A 119 -0.80 -9.52 10.98
CA PHE A 119 -0.93 -10.47 12.08
C PHE A 119 -2.30 -10.35 12.78
N LEU A 120 -2.78 -9.14 13.03
CA LEU A 120 -4.11 -8.92 13.63
C LEU A 120 -5.25 -9.45 12.73
N LEU A 121 -5.14 -9.25 11.41
CA LEU A 121 -6.11 -9.81 10.45
C LEU A 121 -6.10 -11.34 10.45
N ASP A 122 -4.93 -11.98 10.43
CA ASP A 122 -4.81 -13.44 10.52
C ASP A 122 -5.40 -13.96 11.84
N GLN A 123 -5.10 -13.30 12.95
CA GLN A 123 -5.66 -13.64 14.25
C GLN A 123 -7.18 -13.48 14.29
N PHE A 124 -7.72 -12.41 13.72
CA PHE A 124 -9.16 -12.19 13.63
C PHE A 124 -9.85 -13.31 12.85
N ILE A 125 -9.33 -13.69 11.67
CA ILE A 125 -9.88 -14.80 10.89
C ILE A 125 -9.83 -16.10 11.70
N ARG A 126 -8.69 -16.40 12.29
CA ARG A 126 -8.47 -17.62 13.07
C ARG A 126 -9.41 -17.73 14.26
N THR A 127 -9.63 -16.64 14.98
CA THR A 127 -10.54 -16.60 16.13
C THR A 127 -12.01 -16.67 15.74
N THR A 128 -12.38 -16.01 14.64
CA THR A 128 -13.78 -15.94 14.17
C THR A 128 -14.23 -17.22 13.46
N THR A 129 -13.34 -17.83 12.66
CA THR A 129 -13.71 -18.97 11.80
C THR A 129 -13.13 -20.30 12.26
N GLY A 130 -12.13 -20.29 13.14
CA GLY A 130 -11.34 -21.49 13.50
C GLY A 130 -10.37 -21.95 12.40
N LEU A 131 -10.29 -21.22 11.28
CA LEU A 131 -9.43 -21.58 10.15
C LEU A 131 -8.02 -21.03 10.32
N THR A 132 -7.03 -21.78 9.87
CA THR A 132 -5.66 -21.30 9.71
C THR A 132 -5.45 -20.97 8.24
N LEU A 133 -5.00 -19.75 7.96
CA LEU A 133 -4.75 -19.33 6.59
C LEU A 133 -3.57 -20.12 5.98
N PRO A 134 -3.67 -20.52 4.71
CA PRO A 134 -2.55 -21.10 3.97
C PRO A 134 -1.45 -20.06 3.74
N ALA A 135 -0.31 -20.49 3.26
CA ALA A 135 0.74 -19.58 2.81
C ALA A 135 0.21 -18.64 1.72
N PRO A 136 0.62 -17.35 1.71
CA PRO A 136 0.22 -16.43 0.66
C PRO A 136 0.61 -16.92 -0.74
N ILE A 137 -0.21 -16.59 -1.73
CA ILE A 137 0.08 -16.89 -3.13
C ILE A 137 1.31 -16.06 -3.56
N ASP A 138 2.26 -16.73 -4.22
CA ASP A 138 3.37 -16.05 -4.84
C ASP A 138 2.92 -15.40 -6.17
N LEU A 139 2.82 -14.07 -6.16
CA LEU A 139 2.41 -13.28 -7.33
C LEU A 139 3.57 -12.98 -8.29
N PHE A 140 4.77 -13.47 -8.03
CA PHE A 140 5.93 -13.21 -8.88
C PHE A 140 5.71 -13.66 -10.33
N GLY A 141 5.06 -14.80 -10.55
CA GLY A 141 4.71 -15.30 -11.89
C GLY A 141 3.82 -14.35 -12.69
N LEU A 142 3.05 -13.47 -12.04
CA LEU A 142 2.17 -12.53 -12.71
C LEU A 142 2.89 -11.30 -13.28
N VAL A 143 4.14 -11.05 -12.91
CA VAL A 143 4.90 -9.86 -13.37
C VAL A 143 4.98 -9.81 -14.89
N GLN A 144 5.33 -10.93 -15.53
CA GLN A 144 5.45 -11.00 -16.99
C GLN A 144 4.08 -10.89 -17.67
N GLU A 145 3.07 -11.58 -17.18
CA GLU A 145 1.69 -11.52 -17.70
C GLU A 145 1.12 -10.10 -17.62
N MET A 146 1.29 -9.43 -16.49
CA MET A 146 0.85 -8.04 -16.32
C MET A 146 1.59 -7.07 -17.25
N TYR A 147 2.88 -7.33 -17.54
CA TYR A 147 3.62 -6.52 -18.49
C TYR A 147 3.08 -6.68 -19.91
N GLU A 148 2.75 -7.89 -20.33
CA GLU A 148 2.24 -8.20 -21.67
C GLU A 148 0.83 -7.66 -21.93
N GLN A 149 0.01 -7.58 -20.91
CA GLN A 149 -1.33 -7.00 -21.01
C GLN A 149 -1.28 -5.53 -21.39
N THR A 150 -2.03 -5.13 -22.41
CA THR A 150 -2.03 -3.76 -22.97
C THR A 150 -2.90 -2.76 -22.24
N ASP A 151 -3.80 -3.23 -21.36
CA ASP A 151 -4.61 -2.39 -20.49
C ASP A 151 -3.73 -1.66 -19.46
N GLY A 152 -4.02 -0.43 -19.17
CA GLY A 152 -3.23 0.39 -18.24
C GLY A 152 -1.81 0.74 -18.74
N ARG A 153 -1.08 1.49 -17.94
CA ARG A 153 0.26 2.00 -18.23
C ARG A 153 1.28 1.52 -17.19
N ILE A 154 2.48 1.21 -17.62
CA ILE A 154 3.57 0.79 -16.74
C ILE A 154 4.20 2.02 -16.10
N SER A 155 4.17 2.08 -14.77
CA SER A 155 4.68 3.20 -13.95
C SER A 155 6.07 2.95 -13.41
N GLN A 156 6.39 1.69 -13.10
CA GLN A 156 7.71 1.29 -12.66
C GLN A 156 8.00 -0.14 -13.07
N MET A 157 9.28 -0.42 -13.28
CA MET A 157 9.74 -1.74 -13.68
C MET A 157 11.17 -1.96 -13.23
N SER A 158 11.47 -3.18 -12.76
CA SER A 158 12.84 -3.62 -12.54
C SER A 158 13.08 -4.93 -13.25
N PHE A 159 14.24 -5.04 -13.87
CA PHE A 159 14.61 -6.21 -14.64
C PHE A 159 16.08 -6.61 -14.44
N LEU A 160 16.35 -7.86 -14.70
CA LEU A 160 17.67 -8.48 -14.71
C LEU A 160 18.05 -8.81 -16.14
N THR A 161 19.26 -8.43 -16.57
CA THR A 161 19.81 -8.81 -17.86
C THR A 161 20.44 -10.20 -17.81
N SER A 162 20.70 -10.80 -18.99
CA SER A 162 21.41 -12.08 -19.08
C SER A 162 22.77 -12.09 -18.39
N ASP A 163 23.43 -10.93 -18.29
CA ASP A 163 24.75 -10.78 -17.66
C ASP A 163 24.67 -10.54 -16.14
N GLY A 164 23.46 -10.61 -15.57
CA GLY A 164 23.24 -10.43 -14.14
C GLY A 164 23.16 -8.97 -13.67
N ASN A 165 23.16 -8.00 -14.59
CA ASN A 165 22.98 -6.59 -14.23
C ASN A 165 21.50 -6.29 -13.95
N THR A 166 21.25 -5.49 -12.91
CA THR A 166 19.90 -5.02 -12.56
C THR A 166 19.68 -3.60 -13.02
N SER A 167 18.48 -3.31 -13.52
CA SER A 167 18.02 -1.97 -13.83
C SER A 167 16.65 -1.71 -13.24
N SER A 168 16.40 -0.47 -12.85
CA SER A 168 15.09 -0.04 -12.35
C SER A 168 14.69 1.26 -13.04
N LEU A 169 13.48 1.27 -13.58
CA LEU A 169 12.88 2.42 -14.24
C LEU A 169 11.65 2.86 -13.46
N LYS A 170 11.43 4.15 -13.41
CA LYS A 170 10.21 4.75 -12.86
C LYS A 170 9.75 5.87 -13.77
N LEU A 171 8.46 5.91 -14.02
CA LEU A 171 7.80 6.92 -14.86
C LEU A 171 8.08 8.33 -14.30
N ARG A 172 8.49 9.24 -15.16
CA ARG A 172 8.72 10.64 -14.81
C ARG A 172 7.45 11.45 -15.00
N PRO A 173 7.32 12.59 -14.32
CA PRO A 173 6.20 13.50 -14.59
C PRO A 173 6.13 13.89 -16.08
N GLY A 174 4.97 13.71 -16.69
CA GLY A 174 4.74 13.99 -18.12
C GLY A 174 4.95 12.81 -19.08
N GLU A 175 5.53 11.70 -18.64
CA GLU A 175 5.63 10.47 -19.42
C GLU A 175 4.32 9.67 -19.33
N SER A 176 3.97 8.99 -20.42
CA SER A 176 2.72 8.25 -20.49
C SER A 176 2.83 6.80 -20.05
N CYS A 177 3.89 6.09 -20.41
CA CYS A 177 4.08 4.67 -20.13
C CYS A 177 5.54 4.26 -20.35
N LEU A 178 6.10 3.45 -19.45
CA LEU A 178 7.48 2.93 -19.63
C LEU A 178 7.64 1.94 -20.78
N ARG A 179 6.56 1.38 -21.33
CA ARG A 179 6.67 0.56 -22.55
C ARG A 179 7.20 1.31 -23.74
N SER A 180 6.95 2.63 -23.82
CA SER A 180 7.45 3.49 -24.92
C SER A 180 8.74 4.21 -24.57
N ASP A 181 9.35 3.91 -23.43
CA ASP A 181 10.61 4.52 -23.00
C ASP A 181 11.79 3.99 -23.83
N SER A 182 12.59 4.91 -24.36
CA SER A 182 13.74 4.58 -25.21
C SER A 182 14.84 3.80 -24.51
N TYR A 183 15.03 4.03 -23.21
CA TYR A 183 16.01 3.29 -22.41
C TYR A 183 15.58 1.84 -22.23
N HIS A 184 14.27 1.61 -22.04
CA HIS A 184 13.72 0.26 -21.96
C HIS A 184 13.91 -0.50 -23.28
N HIS A 185 13.57 0.11 -24.42
CA HIS A 185 13.80 -0.49 -25.72
C HIS A 185 15.28 -0.78 -25.98
N GLY A 186 16.17 0.16 -25.67
CA GLY A 186 17.61 -0.07 -25.79
C GLY A 186 18.10 -1.22 -24.90
N GLY A 187 17.51 -1.42 -23.75
CA GLY A 187 17.79 -2.56 -22.86
C GLY A 187 17.33 -3.89 -23.48
N GLU A 188 16.14 -3.92 -24.08
CA GLU A 188 15.62 -5.12 -24.75
C GLU A 188 16.42 -5.49 -26.00
N GLU A 189 16.90 -4.49 -26.77
CA GLU A 189 17.78 -4.72 -27.92
C GLU A 189 19.18 -5.21 -27.50
N ALA A 190 19.72 -4.68 -26.40
CA ALA A 190 21.06 -5.04 -25.94
C ALA A 190 21.11 -6.40 -25.21
N SER A 191 20.00 -6.84 -24.62
CA SER A 191 19.91 -8.10 -23.89
C SER A 191 18.68 -8.87 -24.34
N PRO A 192 18.84 -9.97 -25.09
CA PRO A 192 17.70 -10.73 -25.61
C PRO A 192 16.84 -11.40 -24.53
N ILE A 193 17.35 -11.47 -23.31
CA ILE A 193 16.61 -12.02 -22.16
C ILE A 193 16.61 -10.99 -21.05
N LEU A 194 15.45 -10.34 -20.85
CA LEU A 194 15.18 -9.48 -19.71
C LEU A 194 14.18 -10.16 -18.77
N THR A 195 14.63 -10.56 -17.60
CA THR A 195 13.73 -11.09 -16.57
C THR A 195 13.19 -9.94 -15.75
N LYS A 196 11.92 -9.62 -15.95
CA LYS A 196 11.22 -8.60 -15.15
C LYS A 196 10.88 -9.21 -13.80
N TYR A 197 11.32 -8.58 -12.71
CA TYR A 197 11.09 -9.08 -11.35
C TYR A 197 10.30 -8.12 -10.46
N LYS A 198 10.05 -6.90 -10.90
CA LYS A 198 9.19 -5.92 -10.25
C LYS A 198 8.41 -5.16 -11.31
N LEU A 199 7.13 -4.93 -11.08
CA LEU A 199 6.28 -4.18 -11.99
C LEU A 199 5.26 -3.35 -11.22
N GLY A 200 5.13 -2.07 -11.60
CA GLY A 200 4.01 -1.21 -11.23
C GLY A 200 3.18 -0.89 -12.46
N LYS A 201 1.88 -1.01 -12.34
CA LYS A 201 0.92 -0.73 -13.41
C LYS A 201 -0.21 0.13 -12.89
N ILE A 202 -0.56 1.18 -13.65
CA ILE A 202 -1.61 2.13 -13.31
C ILE A 202 -2.77 1.95 -14.28
N TRP A 203 -3.98 1.93 -13.72
CA TRP A 203 -5.23 2.03 -14.46
C TRP A 203 -5.96 3.31 -14.05
N ASP A 204 -6.51 4.02 -15.01
CA ASP A 204 -7.39 5.13 -14.75
C ASP A 204 -8.82 4.60 -14.68
N LEU A 205 -9.36 4.51 -13.47
CA LEU A 205 -10.69 4.01 -13.19
C LEU A 205 -11.68 5.17 -13.13
N THR A 206 -12.93 4.92 -13.50
CA THR A 206 -14.02 5.91 -13.44
C THR A 206 -15.06 5.45 -12.44
N ASP A 207 -15.39 6.30 -11.48
CA ASP A 207 -16.46 6.03 -10.51
C ASP A 207 -17.86 6.25 -11.09
N SER A 208 -18.89 6.01 -10.29
CA SER A 208 -20.29 6.21 -10.65
C SER A 208 -20.65 7.66 -10.93
N ALA A 209 -19.86 8.62 -10.44
CA ALA A 209 -20.01 10.07 -10.69
C ALA A 209 -19.22 10.55 -11.91
N SER A 210 -18.63 9.63 -12.71
CA SER A 210 -17.77 9.90 -13.86
C SER A 210 -16.45 10.60 -13.49
N GLN A 211 -16.03 10.49 -12.23
CA GLN A 211 -14.75 11.00 -11.78
C GLN A 211 -13.65 9.97 -12.05
N VAL A 212 -12.59 10.38 -12.73
CA VAL A 212 -11.44 9.51 -13.05
C VAL A 212 -10.42 9.58 -11.93
N PHE A 213 -9.97 8.41 -11.46
CA PHE A 213 -8.90 8.30 -10.47
C PHE A 213 -7.91 7.20 -10.86
N PRO A 214 -6.61 7.42 -10.66
CA PRO A 214 -5.60 6.40 -10.93
C PRO A 214 -5.53 5.37 -9.79
N VAL A 215 -5.46 4.09 -10.16
CA VAL A 215 -5.17 2.99 -9.23
C VAL A 215 -3.88 2.33 -9.68
N GLU A 216 -2.89 2.25 -8.81
CA GLU A 216 -1.61 1.59 -9.08
C GLU A 216 -1.53 0.27 -8.32
N LEU A 217 -1.19 -0.80 -9.03
CA LEU A 217 -0.79 -2.08 -8.45
C LEU A 217 0.71 -2.26 -8.66
N ILE A 218 1.43 -2.52 -7.57
CA ILE A 218 2.86 -2.81 -7.59
C ILE A 218 3.07 -4.25 -7.15
N LEU A 219 3.61 -5.08 -8.04
CA LEU A 219 4.14 -6.39 -7.68
C LEU A 219 5.60 -6.20 -7.28
N PRO A 220 5.94 -6.40 -5.99
CA PRO A 220 7.31 -6.22 -5.50
C PRO A 220 8.21 -7.31 -6.04
N GLY A 221 9.49 -6.96 -6.24
CA GLY A 221 10.53 -7.94 -6.52
C GLY A 221 10.82 -8.84 -5.30
N LYS A 222 11.37 -10.01 -5.58
CA LYS A 222 11.95 -10.89 -4.54
C LYS A 222 13.32 -10.42 -4.12
#